data_d36a955439a26aeaeff042a8ded01e4a
#
_entry.id   d36a955439a26aeaeff042a8ded01e4a
#
_cell.length_a   1.000
_cell.length_b   1.000
_cell.length_c   1.000
_cell.angle_alpha   90.00
_cell.angle_beta   90.00
_cell.angle_gamma   90.00
#
_symmetry.space_group_name_H-M   'P 1'
#
loop_
_entity.id
_entity.type
_entity.pdbx_description
1 polymer ?
#
loop_
_entity_poly.entity_id
_entity_poly.type
_entity_poly.pdbx_seq_one_letter_code
_entity_poly.pdbx_strand_id
1 'polypeptide(L)'
;IGSYTKSDGNTANIALFGGVAMDNEMVYDLLKNTALAARALGKDADFADALDALKAQITPWKIGKYGQVQEWQEDWDQENSSHRHLSHLWGAYPGNQVSPYENPTLYQAVHKSLVGRGDAARGWSMGWKEAMWARMLDGDHAMKILKNQLVLLDPNVTIASSDGGSYANMFDAHPPFQIDGNFGATAAIAEMLVQSHAGFLHVLPALPTEWKAGGEVKGLCARGGFVVTDMKWVDGKIEKLAVKSTVGGNLRLRTATPLTNVDGTALSVAEGNNTNSLMQPYGMPEPIVKDASKIPATTLPDTYLYDIPTTA
;
A
#
# COMPACT_ATOMS: atom_id res chain seq x y z
N ILE A 1 21.87 -4.96 -13.04
CA ILE A 1 23.32 -4.98 -12.80
C ILE A 1 23.68 -3.65 -12.17
N GLY A 2 24.12 -3.67 -10.93
CA GLY A 2 24.62 -2.50 -10.21
C GLY A 2 26.13 -2.56 -10.07
N SER A 3 26.75 -1.43 -9.79
CA SER A 3 28.13 -1.37 -9.35
C SER A 3 28.19 -0.77 -7.94
N TYR A 4 29.07 -1.25 -7.10
CA TYR A 4 29.34 -0.65 -5.81
C TYR A 4 30.84 -0.54 -5.57
N THR A 5 31.23 0.40 -4.73
CA THR A 5 32.62 0.56 -4.30
C THR A 5 32.82 -0.25 -3.03
N LYS A 6 33.75 -1.22 -3.08
CA LYS A 6 34.16 -2.02 -1.94
C LYS A 6 34.90 -1.17 -0.91
N SER A 7 35.08 -1.72 0.29
CA SER A 7 35.87 -1.09 1.35
C SER A 7 37.33 -0.84 0.97
N ASP A 8 37.85 -1.55 -0.02
CA ASP A 8 39.21 -1.39 -0.59
C ASP A 8 39.31 -0.31 -1.69
N GLY A 9 38.19 0.41 -1.97
CA GLY A 9 38.10 1.43 -3.01
C GLY A 9 37.85 0.90 -4.42
N ASN A 10 37.84 -0.41 -4.64
CA ASN A 10 37.60 -1.00 -5.96
C ASN A 10 36.10 -1.07 -6.28
N THR A 11 35.76 -0.85 -7.55
CA THR A 11 34.38 -1.03 -8.04
C THR A 11 34.13 -2.48 -8.44
N ALA A 12 33.02 -3.04 -7.98
CA ALA A 12 32.55 -4.35 -8.42
C ALA A 12 31.17 -4.22 -9.07
N ASN A 13 30.96 -4.98 -10.15
CA ASN A 13 29.63 -5.15 -10.74
C ASN A 13 28.93 -6.33 -10.05
N ILE A 14 27.70 -6.10 -9.59
CA ILE A 14 26.90 -7.12 -8.94
C ILE A 14 25.75 -7.48 -9.87
N ALA A 15 25.66 -8.76 -10.22
CA ALA A 15 24.57 -9.32 -11.00
C ALA A 15 23.56 -10.10 -10.13
N LEU A 16 24.00 -10.55 -8.95
CA LEU A 16 23.21 -11.29 -7.99
C LEU A 16 23.53 -10.83 -6.58
N PHE A 17 22.47 -10.62 -5.78
CA PHE A 17 22.58 -10.23 -4.38
C PHE A 17 21.53 -10.99 -3.56
N GLY A 18 21.89 -11.43 -2.34
CA GLY A 18 20.97 -12.15 -1.45
C GLY A 18 20.42 -11.24 -0.36
N GLY A 19 19.18 -11.54 0.09
CA GLY A 19 18.56 -10.88 1.24
C GLY A 19 18.18 -9.42 1.00
N VAL A 20 17.80 -9.07 -0.23
CA VAL A 20 17.24 -7.75 -0.53
C VAL A 20 15.89 -7.56 0.16
N ALA A 21 15.48 -6.31 0.38
CA ALA A 21 14.26 -5.97 1.09
C ALA A 21 13.03 -6.69 0.53
N MET A 22 12.83 -6.65 -0.79
CA MET A 22 11.70 -7.29 -1.45
C MET A 22 11.58 -8.79 -1.12
N ASP A 23 12.69 -9.53 -1.17
CA ASP A 23 12.68 -10.98 -0.89
C ASP A 23 12.29 -11.23 0.57
N ASN A 24 12.85 -10.47 1.52
CA ASN A 24 12.52 -10.57 2.93
C ASN A 24 11.04 -10.25 3.19
N GLU A 25 10.52 -9.19 2.57
CA GLU A 25 9.12 -8.76 2.70
C GLU A 25 8.15 -9.82 2.18
N MET A 26 8.42 -10.39 1.00
CA MET A 26 7.59 -11.42 0.38
C MET A 26 7.63 -12.74 1.17
N VAL A 27 8.82 -13.17 1.60
CA VAL A 27 8.96 -14.40 2.40
C VAL A 27 8.29 -14.24 3.75
N TYR A 28 8.46 -13.10 4.41
CA TYR A 28 7.77 -12.80 5.68
C TYR A 28 6.26 -12.88 5.52
N ASP A 29 5.72 -12.26 4.45
CA ASP A 29 4.29 -12.27 4.14
C ASP A 29 3.76 -13.69 3.89
N LEU A 30 4.48 -14.47 3.09
CA LEU A 30 4.13 -15.86 2.80
C LEU A 30 4.06 -16.71 4.08
N LEU A 31 5.11 -16.67 4.90
CA LEU A 31 5.18 -17.45 6.13
C LEU A 31 4.06 -17.08 7.09
N LYS A 32 3.84 -15.77 7.29
CA LYS A 32 2.79 -15.25 8.16
C LYS A 32 1.39 -15.64 7.69
N ASN A 33 1.05 -15.36 6.44
CA ASN A 33 -0.30 -15.61 5.92
C ASN A 33 -0.61 -17.11 5.86
N THR A 34 0.38 -17.96 5.57
CA THR A 34 0.22 -19.41 5.59
C THR A 34 -0.06 -19.92 7.02
N ALA A 35 0.69 -19.44 8.01
CA ALA A 35 0.46 -19.81 9.41
C ALA A 35 -0.92 -19.34 9.90
N LEU A 36 -1.34 -18.12 9.53
CA LEU A 36 -2.68 -17.60 9.86
C LEU A 36 -3.79 -18.43 9.20
N ALA A 37 -3.63 -18.82 7.93
CA ALA A 37 -4.59 -19.65 7.22
C ALA A 37 -4.72 -21.04 7.85
N ALA A 38 -3.61 -21.69 8.21
CA ALA A 38 -3.60 -22.98 8.88
C ALA A 38 -4.39 -22.90 10.22
N ARG A 39 -4.14 -21.88 11.02
CA ARG A 39 -4.85 -21.66 12.30
C ARG A 39 -6.33 -21.36 12.10
N ALA A 40 -6.68 -20.53 11.11
CA ALA A 40 -8.08 -20.23 10.80
C ALA A 40 -8.88 -21.47 10.36
N LEU A 41 -8.21 -22.41 9.69
CA LEU A 41 -8.80 -23.70 9.27
C LEU A 41 -8.76 -24.77 10.37
N GLY A 42 -8.05 -24.53 11.48
CA GLY A 42 -7.85 -25.52 12.53
C GLY A 42 -7.04 -26.74 12.06
N LYS A 43 -6.09 -26.52 11.12
CA LYS A 43 -5.26 -27.58 10.50
C LYS A 43 -3.78 -27.26 10.63
N ASP A 44 -2.95 -28.29 10.56
CA ASP A 44 -1.50 -28.18 10.42
C ASP A 44 -0.83 -27.27 11.47
N ALA A 45 -1.22 -27.40 12.75
CA ALA A 45 -0.74 -26.54 13.84
C ALA A 45 0.79 -26.56 13.97
N ASP A 46 1.41 -27.76 13.96
CA ASP A 46 2.88 -27.89 14.06
C ASP A 46 3.61 -27.21 12.89
N PHE A 47 3.01 -27.27 11.69
CA PHE A 47 3.54 -26.55 10.52
C PHE A 47 3.40 -25.04 10.69
N ALA A 48 2.27 -24.54 11.18
CA ALA A 48 2.08 -23.13 11.47
C ALA A 48 3.11 -22.60 12.48
N ASP A 49 3.41 -23.38 13.52
CA ASP A 49 4.43 -23.03 14.52
C ASP A 49 5.85 -23.04 13.93
N ALA A 50 6.15 -23.99 13.06
CA ALA A 50 7.42 -24.01 12.33
C ALA A 50 7.58 -22.79 11.40
N LEU A 51 6.50 -22.36 10.73
CA LEU A 51 6.51 -21.14 9.89
C LEU A 51 6.73 -19.88 10.73
N ASP A 52 6.14 -19.77 11.92
CA ASP A 52 6.39 -18.64 12.82
C ASP A 52 7.84 -18.62 13.33
N ALA A 53 8.42 -19.78 13.60
CA ALA A 53 9.84 -19.88 13.97
C ALA A 53 10.79 -19.46 12.83
N LEU A 54 10.46 -19.81 11.57
CA LEU A 54 11.20 -19.36 10.40
C LEU A 54 11.02 -17.84 10.17
N LYS A 55 9.79 -17.34 10.28
CA LYS A 55 9.47 -15.92 10.14
C LYS A 55 10.27 -15.05 11.11
N ALA A 56 10.50 -15.52 12.33
CA ALA A 56 11.29 -14.81 13.33
C ALA A 56 12.78 -14.66 12.94
N GLN A 57 13.26 -15.41 11.95
CA GLN A 57 14.64 -15.33 11.44
C GLN A 57 14.78 -14.39 10.24
N ILE A 58 13.67 -13.92 9.67
CA ILE A 58 13.72 -12.96 8.56
C ILE A 58 14.20 -11.61 9.08
N THR A 59 15.13 -11.02 8.35
CA THR A 59 15.64 -9.69 8.69
C THR A 59 14.51 -8.68 8.74
N PRO A 60 14.33 -7.93 9.84
CA PRO A 60 13.37 -6.84 9.92
C PRO A 60 13.62 -5.75 8.87
N TRP A 61 12.64 -4.93 8.60
CA TRP A 61 12.83 -3.72 7.79
C TRP A 61 13.98 -2.90 8.32
N LYS A 62 14.76 -2.34 7.41
CA LYS A 62 15.88 -1.46 7.74
C LYS A 62 15.62 -0.06 7.20
N ILE A 63 15.83 0.93 8.04
CA ILE A 63 15.76 2.36 7.67
C ILE A 63 17.17 2.90 7.67
N GLY A 64 17.59 3.40 6.51
CA GLY A 64 18.97 3.81 6.26
C GLY A 64 19.29 5.24 6.70
N LYS A 65 20.49 5.68 6.34
CA LYS A 65 21.12 6.95 6.76
C LYS A 65 20.38 8.23 6.33
N TYR A 66 19.49 8.14 5.34
CA TYR A 66 18.68 9.28 4.88
C TYR A 66 17.25 9.25 5.44
N GLY A 67 16.88 8.23 6.22
CA GLY A 67 15.51 7.96 6.67
C GLY A 67 14.68 7.19 5.64
N GLN A 68 15.29 6.66 4.58
CA GLN A 68 14.68 5.83 3.56
C GLN A 68 14.61 4.36 3.99
N VAL A 69 13.74 3.56 3.37
CA VAL A 69 13.82 2.10 3.43
C VAL A 69 15.07 1.63 2.68
N GLN A 70 15.87 0.78 3.32
CA GLN A 70 17.02 0.17 2.65
C GLN A 70 16.59 -0.91 1.66
N GLU A 71 17.06 -0.82 0.41
CA GLU A 71 16.84 -1.85 -0.60
C GLU A 71 17.77 -3.07 -0.38
N TRP A 72 18.97 -2.83 0.16
CA TRP A 72 20.04 -3.83 0.27
C TRP A 72 20.34 -4.19 1.73
N GLN A 73 21.07 -5.28 1.95
CA GLN A 73 21.53 -5.66 3.28
C GLN A 73 22.37 -4.56 3.94
N GLU A 74 23.23 -3.92 3.15
CA GLU A 74 24.01 -2.76 3.57
C GLU A 74 23.36 -1.47 3.06
N ASP A 75 23.62 -0.36 3.73
CA ASP A 75 23.05 0.95 3.40
C ASP A 75 23.79 1.61 2.21
N TRP A 76 23.61 1.00 1.02
CA TRP A 76 24.20 1.46 -0.25
C TRP A 76 23.27 2.37 -1.04
N ASP A 77 22.07 2.62 -0.54
CA ASP A 77 21.08 3.44 -1.22
C ASP A 77 21.60 4.85 -1.47
N GLN A 78 21.18 5.41 -2.59
CA GLN A 78 21.43 6.80 -2.95
C GLN A 78 20.16 7.62 -2.66
N GLU A 79 20.32 8.80 -2.04
CA GLU A 79 19.20 9.60 -1.56
C GLU A 79 18.17 9.94 -2.66
N ASN A 80 18.65 10.23 -3.87
CA ASN A 80 17.83 10.64 -5.00
C ASN A 80 17.99 9.69 -6.18
N SER A 81 17.89 8.37 -5.93
CA SER A 81 17.91 7.39 -6.99
C SER A 81 16.64 7.49 -7.84
N SER A 82 16.77 7.89 -9.09
CA SER A 82 15.65 8.02 -10.03
C SER A 82 15.21 6.71 -10.67
N HIS A 83 15.60 5.56 -10.10
CA HIS A 83 15.13 4.27 -10.61
C HIS A 83 13.61 4.16 -10.49
N ARG A 84 12.93 3.80 -11.60
CA ARG A 84 11.47 3.80 -11.65
C ARG A 84 10.78 2.75 -10.76
N HIS A 85 11.46 1.62 -10.47
CA HIS A 85 10.90 0.56 -9.65
C HIS A 85 11.06 0.81 -8.16
N LEU A 86 10.14 0.21 -7.37
CA LEU A 86 9.99 0.38 -5.93
C LEU A 86 10.11 -0.96 -5.19
N SER A 87 10.97 -1.87 -5.66
CA SER A 87 11.06 -3.25 -5.18
C SER A 87 11.14 -3.36 -3.65
N HIS A 88 11.94 -2.49 -3.03
CA HIS A 88 12.14 -2.41 -1.57
C HIS A 88 10.93 -1.85 -0.78
N LEU A 89 9.84 -1.54 -1.45
CA LEU A 89 8.60 -1.08 -0.85
C LEU A 89 7.44 -2.05 -1.10
N TRP A 90 7.74 -3.26 -1.57
CA TRP A 90 6.72 -4.27 -1.86
C TRP A 90 5.79 -4.53 -0.67
N GLY A 91 6.33 -4.58 0.53
CA GLY A 91 5.55 -4.81 1.74
C GLY A 91 4.59 -3.67 2.09
N ALA A 92 4.80 -2.45 1.57
CA ALA A 92 3.83 -1.36 1.71
C ALA A 92 2.69 -1.51 0.69
N TYR A 93 3.02 -1.86 -0.57
CA TYR A 93 2.06 -2.23 -1.60
C TYR A 93 2.75 -3.11 -2.67
N PRO A 94 2.16 -4.25 -3.07
CA PRO A 94 0.84 -4.78 -2.71
C PRO A 94 0.75 -5.44 -1.33
N GLY A 95 1.86 -5.54 -0.60
CA GLY A 95 1.86 -6.03 0.77
C GLY A 95 1.02 -5.19 1.73
N ASN A 96 0.95 -5.63 2.99
CA ASN A 96 0.12 -4.99 4.03
C ASN A 96 0.93 -4.65 5.27
N GLN A 97 2.26 -4.59 5.14
CA GLN A 97 3.19 -4.51 6.27
C GLN A 97 3.33 -3.10 6.82
N VAL A 98 2.82 -2.09 6.10
CA VAL A 98 2.97 -0.68 6.44
C VAL A 98 1.62 -0.01 6.63
N SER A 99 1.46 0.63 7.77
CA SER A 99 0.29 1.44 8.10
C SER A 99 0.71 2.65 8.94
N PRO A 100 0.22 3.87 8.64
CA PRO A 100 0.53 5.04 9.46
C PRO A 100 -0.01 4.94 10.89
N TYR A 101 -0.98 4.05 11.12
CA TYR A 101 -1.64 3.86 12.39
C TYR A 101 -0.96 2.81 13.29
N GLU A 102 -0.16 1.90 12.70
CA GLU A 102 0.55 0.86 13.44
C GLU A 102 2.04 1.13 13.57
N ASN A 103 2.68 1.50 12.45
CA ASN A 103 4.13 1.69 12.39
C ASN A 103 4.50 3.01 11.68
N PRO A 104 4.20 4.15 12.31
CA PRO A 104 4.39 5.48 11.72
C PRO A 104 5.84 5.76 11.31
N THR A 105 6.82 5.20 12.00
CA THR A 105 8.23 5.28 11.65
C THR A 105 8.52 4.65 10.28
N LEU A 106 8.03 3.44 10.06
CA LEU A 106 8.19 2.73 8.79
C LEU A 106 7.40 3.42 7.67
N TYR A 107 6.20 3.90 7.97
CA TYR A 107 5.40 4.70 7.03
C TYR A 107 6.16 5.92 6.52
N GLN A 108 6.84 6.67 7.40
CA GLN A 108 7.65 7.82 7.01
C GLN A 108 8.88 7.42 6.17
N ALA A 109 9.50 6.29 6.47
CA ALA A 109 10.61 5.79 5.67
C ALA A 109 10.16 5.39 4.24
N VAL A 110 8.98 4.79 4.09
CA VAL A 110 8.36 4.53 2.78
C VAL A 110 8.08 5.83 2.04
N HIS A 111 7.48 6.81 2.69
CA HIS A 111 7.24 8.13 2.12
C HIS A 111 8.55 8.79 1.64
N LYS A 112 9.60 8.78 2.46
CA LYS A 112 10.92 9.31 2.11
C LYS A 112 11.50 8.62 0.88
N SER A 113 11.35 7.30 0.78
CA SER A 113 11.80 6.51 -0.38
C SER A 113 11.03 6.89 -1.65
N LEU A 114 9.71 7.07 -1.58
CA LEU A 114 8.88 7.50 -2.70
C LEU A 114 9.30 8.86 -3.23
N VAL A 115 9.50 9.83 -2.33
CA VAL A 115 9.97 11.18 -2.68
C VAL A 115 11.32 11.09 -3.38
N GLY A 116 12.26 10.30 -2.85
CA GLY A 116 13.61 10.13 -3.43
C GLY A 116 13.57 9.47 -4.82
N ARG A 117 12.66 8.55 -5.08
CA ARG A 117 12.46 7.89 -6.39
C ARG A 117 11.79 8.81 -7.42
N GLY A 118 11.07 9.84 -6.97
CA GLY A 118 10.34 10.77 -7.82
C GLY A 118 9.18 10.13 -8.59
N ASP A 119 8.51 10.90 -9.43
CA ASP A 119 7.28 10.50 -10.10
C ASP A 119 7.51 9.82 -11.47
N ALA A 120 8.64 10.10 -12.13
CA ALA A 120 8.93 9.56 -13.45
C ALA A 120 8.87 8.03 -13.45
N ALA A 121 8.03 7.48 -14.32
CA ALA A 121 7.79 6.06 -14.44
C ALA A 121 7.12 5.72 -15.77
N ARG A 122 6.88 4.43 -16.03
CA ARG A 122 6.11 3.95 -17.19
C ARG A 122 5.57 2.55 -16.89
N GLY A 123 4.45 2.20 -17.50
CA GLY A 123 3.86 0.88 -17.36
C GLY A 123 3.55 0.54 -15.89
N TRP A 124 3.86 -0.70 -15.49
CA TRP A 124 3.67 -1.16 -14.12
C TRP A 124 4.24 -0.22 -13.06
N SER A 125 5.43 0.32 -13.29
CA SER A 125 6.07 1.18 -12.29
C SER A 125 5.30 2.48 -12.03
N MET A 126 4.51 2.95 -12.99
CA MET A 126 3.61 4.09 -12.83
C MET A 126 2.42 3.72 -11.96
N GLY A 127 1.68 2.67 -12.32
CA GLY A 127 0.56 2.16 -11.50
C GLY A 127 0.98 1.77 -10.08
N TRP A 128 2.22 1.28 -9.92
CA TRP A 128 2.75 0.99 -8.59
C TRP A 128 2.94 2.26 -7.73
N LYS A 129 3.47 3.33 -8.31
CA LYS A 129 3.61 4.63 -7.62
C LYS A 129 2.24 5.23 -7.28
N GLU A 130 1.26 5.12 -8.18
CA GLU A 130 -0.11 5.56 -7.91
C GLU A 130 -0.69 4.87 -6.67
N ALA A 131 -0.61 3.54 -6.61
CA ALA A 131 -1.09 2.76 -5.48
C ALA A 131 -0.32 3.07 -4.19
N MET A 132 0.99 3.30 -4.28
CA MET A 132 1.81 3.71 -3.15
C MET A 132 1.36 5.06 -2.58
N TRP A 133 1.15 6.07 -3.42
CA TRP A 133 0.68 7.38 -2.95
C TRP A 133 -0.74 7.30 -2.37
N ALA A 134 -1.60 6.45 -2.92
CA ALA A 134 -2.89 6.15 -2.29
C ALA A 134 -2.73 5.55 -0.89
N ARG A 135 -1.76 4.61 -0.70
CA ARG A 135 -1.41 4.05 0.63
C ARG A 135 -0.75 5.08 1.56
N MET A 136 -0.10 6.09 1.01
CA MET A 136 0.40 7.25 1.77
C MET A 136 -0.72 8.28 2.06
N LEU A 137 -1.97 7.97 1.78
CA LEU A 137 -3.15 8.83 1.99
C LEU A 137 -3.08 10.16 1.21
N ASP A 138 -2.27 10.19 0.15
CA ASP A 138 -2.09 11.36 -0.73
C ASP A 138 -2.76 11.10 -2.09
N GLY A 139 -4.06 11.35 -2.15
CA GLY A 139 -4.86 11.16 -3.36
C GLY A 139 -4.51 12.16 -4.47
N ASP A 140 -4.10 13.36 -4.13
CA ASP A 140 -3.73 14.37 -5.13
C ASP A 140 -2.42 13.98 -5.83
N HIS A 141 -1.47 13.40 -5.11
CA HIS A 141 -0.25 12.89 -5.72
C HIS A 141 -0.51 11.62 -6.57
N ALA A 142 -1.32 10.69 -6.07
CA ALA A 142 -1.76 9.54 -6.86
C ALA A 142 -2.44 9.96 -8.16
N MET A 143 -3.36 10.94 -8.10
CA MET A 143 -4.05 11.52 -9.26
C MET A 143 -3.09 12.18 -10.25
N LYS A 144 -2.07 12.87 -9.77
CA LYS A 144 -1.03 13.47 -10.63
C LYS A 144 -0.33 12.41 -11.47
N ILE A 145 0.03 11.27 -10.87
CA ILE A 145 0.70 10.17 -11.60
C ILE A 145 -0.27 9.49 -12.56
N LEU A 146 -1.51 9.23 -12.14
CA LEU A 146 -2.57 8.68 -12.99
C LEU A 146 -2.78 9.53 -14.25
N LYS A 147 -2.77 10.85 -14.14
CA LYS A 147 -2.86 11.75 -15.29
C LYS A 147 -1.68 11.58 -16.25
N ASN A 148 -0.48 11.36 -15.75
CA ASN A 148 0.68 11.09 -16.59
C ASN A 148 0.52 9.75 -17.34
N GLN A 149 -0.07 8.73 -16.71
CA GLN A 149 -0.35 7.45 -17.35
C GLN A 149 -1.43 7.55 -18.44
N LEU A 150 -2.39 8.47 -18.27
CA LEU A 150 -3.47 8.69 -19.24
C LEU A 150 -3.08 9.62 -20.39
N VAL A 151 -1.83 10.10 -20.45
CA VAL A 151 -1.36 10.90 -21.59
C VAL A 151 -1.34 10.01 -22.85
N LEU A 152 -2.02 10.48 -23.91
CA LEU A 152 -2.03 9.78 -25.20
C LEU A 152 -0.61 9.75 -25.80
N LEU A 153 -0.11 8.57 -26.03
CA LEU A 153 1.20 8.40 -26.69
C LEU A 153 1.08 8.64 -28.18
N ASP A 154 2.00 9.45 -28.73
CA ASP A 154 2.12 9.64 -30.18
C ASP A 154 2.48 8.29 -30.83
N PRO A 155 1.70 7.79 -31.81
CA PRO A 155 1.97 6.51 -32.47
C PRO A 155 3.32 6.47 -33.22
N ASN A 156 3.93 7.62 -33.46
CA ASN A 156 5.23 7.72 -34.14
C ASN A 156 6.42 7.71 -33.14
N VAL A 157 6.15 7.70 -31.82
CA VAL A 157 7.20 7.67 -30.80
C VAL A 157 7.89 6.31 -30.78
N THR A 158 9.21 6.31 -30.86
CA THR A 158 10.03 5.11 -30.69
C THR A 158 10.20 4.74 -29.23
N ILE A 159 10.40 3.46 -28.95
CA ILE A 159 10.57 2.90 -27.59
C ILE A 159 11.61 3.66 -26.74
N ALA A 160 12.67 4.19 -27.36
CA ALA A 160 13.77 4.84 -26.67
C ALA A 160 13.46 6.26 -26.15
N SER A 161 12.38 6.90 -26.59
CA SER A 161 12.08 8.31 -26.32
C SER A 161 10.82 8.55 -25.49
N SER A 162 10.16 7.50 -25.01
CA SER A 162 8.88 7.63 -24.31
C SER A 162 9.02 7.47 -22.77
N ASP A 163 8.38 8.37 -22.04
CA ASP A 163 8.16 8.25 -20.60
C ASP A 163 6.94 7.37 -20.25
N GLY A 164 6.33 6.72 -21.24
CA GLY A 164 5.09 5.95 -21.10
C GLY A 164 3.84 6.79 -21.35
N GLY A 165 2.69 6.24 -21.02
CA GLY A 165 1.37 6.85 -21.26
C GLY A 165 0.35 5.78 -21.66
N SER A 166 -0.62 6.16 -22.51
CA SER A 166 -1.64 5.25 -23.02
C SER A 166 -1.70 5.29 -24.54
N TYR A 167 -1.87 4.14 -25.17
CA TYR A 167 -2.16 4.05 -26.59
C TYR A 167 -3.62 4.45 -26.87
N ALA A 168 -3.93 4.77 -28.13
CA ALA A 168 -5.28 5.19 -28.55
C ALA A 168 -6.39 4.15 -28.26
N ASN A 169 -6.04 2.88 -28.05
CA ASN A 169 -6.94 1.82 -27.64
C ASN A 169 -7.06 1.66 -26.11
N MET A 170 -6.59 2.63 -25.35
CA MET A 170 -6.56 2.66 -23.89
C MET A 170 -5.60 1.65 -23.22
N PHE A 171 -4.78 0.95 -23.99
CA PHE A 171 -3.74 0.10 -23.44
C PHE A 171 -2.58 0.93 -22.89
N ASP A 172 -2.06 0.51 -21.74
CA ASP A 172 -0.90 1.15 -21.15
C ASP A 172 0.34 1.00 -22.04
N ALA A 173 1.10 2.06 -22.15
CA ALA A 173 2.29 2.13 -22.98
C ALA A 173 3.56 2.24 -22.12
N HIS A 174 4.31 1.14 -22.08
CA HIS A 174 5.65 1.14 -21.49
C HIS A 174 6.75 1.59 -22.49
N PRO A 175 6.56 1.86 -23.75
CA PRO A 175 6.42 1.01 -24.94
C PRO A 175 7.41 -0.18 -24.94
N PRO A 176 6.96 -1.40 -25.37
CA PRO A 176 5.65 -1.75 -25.91
C PRO A 176 4.55 -1.80 -24.85
N PHE A 177 3.32 -2.23 -25.20
CA PHE A 177 2.19 -2.47 -24.31
C PHE A 177 2.57 -3.33 -23.10
N GLN A 178 2.07 -2.91 -21.93
CA GLN A 178 2.23 -3.64 -20.66
C GLN A 178 0.92 -3.60 -19.90
N ILE A 179 0.18 -4.74 -19.85
CA ILE A 179 -1.13 -4.84 -19.17
C ILE A 179 -1.04 -4.51 -17.68
N ASP A 180 0.13 -4.75 -17.08
CA ASP A 180 0.38 -4.47 -15.67
C ASP A 180 0.10 -3.00 -15.30
N GLY A 181 0.38 -2.07 -16.20
CA GLY A 181 0.06 -0.65 -16.00
C GLY A 181 -1.45 -0.40 -15.94
N ASN A 182 -2.24 -1.04 -16.82
CA ASN A 182 -3.70 -0.95 -16.77
C ASN A 182 -4.25 -1.49 -15.43
N PHE A 183 -3.78 -2.67 -15.01
CA PHE A 183 -4.22 -3.28 -13.76
C PHE A 183 -3.73 -2.50 -12.54
N GLY A 184 -2.51 -1.97 -12.59
CA GLY A 184 -1.96 -1.11 -11.55
C GLY A 184 -2.78 0.14 -11.32
N ALA A 185 -3.13 0.87 -12.40
CA ALA A 185 -3.95 2.07 -12.31
C ALA A 185 -5.36 1.80 -11.76
N THR A 186 -6.02 0.73 -12.24
CA THR A 186 -7.35 0.38 -11.72
C THR A 186 -7.32 -0.01 -10.25
N ALA A 187 -6.28 -0.74 -9.81
CA ALA A 187 -6.08 -1.06 -8.40
C ALA A 187 -5.80 0.20 -7.57
N ALA A 188 -4.99 1.13 -8.06
CA ALA A 188 -4.70 2.39 -7.40
C ALA A 188 -5.94 3.26 -7.22
N ILE A 189 -6.81 3.34 -8.23
CA ILE A 189 -8.11 4.03 -8.13
C ILE A 189 -8.96 3.41 -7.00
N ALA A 190 -9.01 2.09 -6.90
CA ALA A 190 -9.71 1.42 -5.81
C ALA A 190 -9.09 1.74 -4.45
N GLU A 191 -7.76 1.76 -4.33
CA GLU A 191 -7.04 2.13 -3.11
C GLU A 191 -7.24 3.60 -2.69
N MET A 192 -7.45 4.52 -3.64
CA MET A 192 -7.83 5.90 -3.32
C MET A 192 -9.20 5.98 -2.65
N LEU A 193 -10.12 5.07 -2.97
CA LEU A 193 -11.51 5.10 -2.50
C LEU A 193 -11.75 4.19 -1.30
N VAL A 194 -11.10 3.02 -1.25
CA VAL A 194 -11.31 2.01 -0.19
C VAL A 194 -10.01 1.28 0.11
N GLN A 195 -9.60 1.25 1.38
CA GLN A 195 -8.49 0.43 1.87
C GLN A 195 -8.95 -0.48 3.00
N SER A 196 -8.41 -1.69 3.08
CA SER A 196 -8.76 -2.65 4.13
C SER A 196 -7.58 -3.46 4.65
N HIS A 197 -6.36 -2.98 4.44
CA HIS A 197 -5.13 -3.70 4.80
C HIS A 197 -4.68 -3.52 6.25
N ALA A 198 -5.16 -2.48 6.93
CA ALA A 198 -4.68 -2.07 8.26
C ALA A 198 -5.61 -2.49 9.42
N GLY A 199 -6.40 -3.55 9.24
CA GLY A 199 -7.30 -4.06 10.29
C GLY A 199 -8.64 -3.33 10.40
N PHE A 200 -8.95 -2.47 9.47
CA PHE A 200 -10.23 -1.76 9.35
C PHE A 200 -10.54 -1.46 7.87
N LEU A 201 -11.81 -1.23 7.57
CA LEU A 201 -12.25 -0.68 6.29
C LEU A 201 -12.12 0.85 6.36
N HIS A 202 -11.24 1.41 5.55
CA HIS A 202 -11.06 2.86 5.43
C HIS A 202 -11.72 3.35 4.15
N VAL A 203 -12.72 4.20 4.27
CA VAL A 203 -13.45 4.77 3.13
C VAL A 203 -12.97 6.18 2.84
N LEU A 204 -12.75 6.48 1.56
CA LEU A 204 -12.18 7.71 1.02
C LEU A 204 -10.82 8.08 1.67
N PRO A 205 -9.88 7.13 1.86
CA PRO A 205 -8.62 7.39 2.54
C PRO A 205 -7.72 8.37 1.79
N ALA A 206 -7.80 8.39 0.47
CA ALA A 206 -6.97 9.19 -0.41
C ALA A 206 -7.79 9.80 -1.56
N LEU A 207 -8.93 10.42 -1.21
CA LEU A 207 -9.79 11.06 -2.20
C LEU A 207 -9.09 12.31 -2.78
N PRO A 208 -8.78 12.32 -4.09
CA PRO A 208 -8.14 13.49 -4.71
C PRO A 208 -9.07 14.70 -4.73
N THR A 209 -8.49 15.88 -4.66
CA THR A 209 -9.24 17.15 -4.67
C THR A 209 -10.20 17.26 -5.85
N GLU A 210 -9.82 16.73 -7.01
CA GLU A 210 -10.63 16.75 -8.23
C GLU A 210 -11.92 15.93 -8.12
N TRP A 211 -11.98 14.93 -7.25
CA TRP A 211 -13.17 14.10 -7.04
C TRP A 211 -13.99 14.53 -5.83
N LYS A 212 -13.55 15.55 -5.07
CA LYS A 212 -14.26 16.01 -3.85
C LYS A 212 -15.65 16.56 -4.12
N ALA A 213 -15.89 17.17 -5.27
CA ALA A 213 -17.20 17.73 -5.60
C ALA A 213 -18.34 16.72 -5.46
N GLY A 214 -18.10 15.46 -5.85
CA GLY A 214 -19.03 14.37 -5.66
C GLY A 214 -18.69 13.17 -6.50
N GLY A 215 -19.17 12.01 -6.06
CA GLY A 215 -18.99 10.75 -6.78
C GLY A 215 -19.79 9.62 -6.18
N GLU A 216 -19.81 8.51 -6.91
CA GLU A 216 -20.44 7.25 -6.50
C GLU A 216 -19.59 6.07 -6.95
N VAL A 217 -19.49 5.06 -6.09
CA VAL A 217 -18.85 3.79 -6.42
C VAL A 217 -19.62 2.62 -5.82
N LYS A 218 -19.61 1.49 -6.51
CA LYS A 218 -20.29 0.27 -6.11
C LYS A 218 -19.43 -0.97 -6.32
N GLY A 219 -19.59 -1.96 -5.44
CA GLY A 219 -19.03 -3.30 -5.62
C GLY A 219 -17.55 -3.43 -5.24
N LEU A 220 -16.96 -2.50 -4.50
CA LEU A 220 -15.59 -2.62 -4.04
C LEU A 220 -15.49 -3.66 -2.92
N CYS A 221 -14.70 -4.70 -3.16
CA CYS A 221 -14.45 -5.76 -2.17
C CYS A 221 -13.39 -5.33 -1.17
N ALA A 222 -13.59 -5.70 0.08
CA ALA A 222 -12.67 -5.46 1.17
C ALA A 222 -12.37 -6.75 1.95
N ARG A 223 -11.29 -6.74 2.72
CA ARG A 223 -10.93 -7.86 3.61
C ARG A 223 -12.01 -8.10 4.65
N GLY A 224 -12.01 -9.30 5.24
CA GLY A 224 -13.00 -9.69 6.24
C GLY A 224 -14.36 -10.09 5.64
N GLY A 225 -14.44 -10.28 4.31
CA GLY A 225 -15.68 -10.65 3.62
C GLY A 225 -16.67 -9.49 3.48
N PHE A 226 -16.18 -8.26 3.44
CA PHE A 226 -17.00 -7.07 3.24
C PHE A 226 -16.99 -6.60 1.80
N VAL A 227 -18.13 -6.06 1.36
CA VAL A 227 -18.30 -5.43 0.05
C VAL A 227 -18.96 -4.07 0.23
N VAL A 228 -18.32 -3.01 -0.23
CA VAL A 228 -18.93 -1.68 -0.33
C VAL A 228 -19.88 -1.71 -1.53
N THR A 229 -21.17 -1.95 -1.25
CA THR A 229 -22.18 -2.12 -2.29
C THR A 229 -22.68 -0.80 -2.87
N ASP A 230 -22.59 0.27 -2.10
CA ASP A 230 -22.94 1.62 -2.52
C ASP A 230 -22.22 2.64 -1.63
N MET A 231 -21.44 3.52 -2.22
CA MET A 231 -20.81 4.64 -1.54
C MET A 231 -20.96 5.88 -2.40
N LYS A 232 -21.54 6.93 -1.80
CA LYS A 232 -21.68 8.27 -2.40
C LYS A 232 -21.03 9.31 -1.51
N TRP A 233 -20.45 10.31 -2.13
CA TRP A 233 -19.90 11.46 -1.44
C TRP A 233 -20.22 12.77 -2.17
N VAL A 234 -20.30 13.84 -1.40
CA VAL A 234 -20.46 15.22 -1.86
C VAL A 234 -19.53 16.11 -1.01
N ASP A 235 -18.84 17.04 -1.64
CA ASP A 235 -17.85 17.91 -0.99
C ASP A 235 -16.84 17.16 -0.11
N GLY A 236 -16.38 15.99 -0.59
CA GLY A 236 -15.43 15.12 0.10
C GLY A 236 -15.99 14.39 1.33
N LYS A 237 -17.28 14.47 1.60
CA LYS A 237 -17.95 13.83 2.74
C LYS A 237 -18.85 12.69 2.29
N ILE A 238 -18.84 11.60 3.03
CA ILE A 238 -19.76 10.48 2.79
C ILE A 238 -21.20 10.95 2.98
N GLU A 239 -22.02 10.85 1.94
CA GLU A 239 -23.46 11.05 1.97
C GLU A 239 -24.21 9.76 2.23
N LYS A 240 -23.70 8.66 1.64
CA LYS A 240 -24.28 7.32 1.76
C LYS A 240 -23.18 6.29 1.76
N LEU A 241 -23.29 5.31 2.66
CA LEU A 241 -22.41 4.14 2.68
C LEU A 241 -23.26 2.90 2.98
N ALA A 242 -23.21 1.92 2.08
CA ALA A 242 -23.78 0.60 2.29
C ALA A 242 -22.68 -0.47 2.16
N VAL A 243 -22.53 -1.26 3.21
CA VAL A 243 -21.56 -2.35 3.26
C VAL A 243 -22.30 -3.66 3.51
N LYS A 244 -22.07 -4.64 2.64
CA LYS A 244 -22.57 -6.01 2.81
C LYS A 244 -21.49 -6.84 3.49
N SER A 245 -21.86 -7.56 4.54
CA SER A 245 -21.05 -8.64 5.09
C SER A 245 -21.42 -9.96 4.42
N THR A 246 -20.43 -10.78 4.08
CA THR A 246 -20.64 -12.12 3.47
C THR A 246 -20.33 -13.26 4.42
N VAL A 247 -19.65 -12.97 5.53
CA VAL A 247 -19.22 -13.99 6.51
C VAL A 247 -19.51 -13.60 7.96
N GLY A 248 -20.11 -12.44 8.19
CA GLY A 248 -20.35 -11.91 9.54
C GLY A 248 -19.08 -11.35 10.19
N GLY A 249 -19.19 -11.07 11.50
CA GLY A 249 -18.12 -10.53 12.32
C GLY A 249 -18.21 -9.01 12.48
N ASN A 250 -17.25 -8.44 13.19
CA ASN A 250 -17.21 -6.99 13.44
C ASN A 250 -16.59 -6.26 12.23
N LEU A 251 -17.35 -5.32 11.66
CA LEU A 251 -16.82 -4.35 10.71
C LEU A 251 -16.22 -3.18 11.50
N ARG A 252 -14.91 -3.07 11.52
CA ARG A 252 -14.24 -1.86 11.99
C ARG A 252 -14.11 -0.89 10.82
N LEU A 253 -14.79 0.27 10.92
CA LEU A 253 -14.91 1.26 9.86
C LEU A 253 -14.18 2.53 10.23
N ARG A 254 -13.27 3.01 9.36
CA ARG A 254 -12.58 4.31 9.48
C ARG A 254 -13.05 5.28 8.41
N THR A 255 -13.30 6.52 8.79
CA THR A 255 -13.74 7.58 7.87
C THR A 255 -13.40 8.97 8.43
N ALA A 256 -13.17 9.94 7.54
CA ALA A 256 -13.05 11.36 7.91
C ALA A 256 -14.43 12.03 8.15
N THR A 257 -15.53 11.40 7.71
CA THR A 257 -16.90 11.93 7.89
C THR A 257 -17.55 11.24 9.10
N PRO A 258 -18.12 11.98 10.07
CA PRO A 258 -18.92 11.35 11.12
C PRO A 258 -20.17 10.71 10.51
N LEU A 259 -20.43 9.46 10.91
CA LEU A 259 -21.54 8.67 10.38
C LEU A 259 -22.54 8.28 11.47
N THR A 260 -23.77 8.07 11.06
CA THR A 260 -24.85 7.50 11.88
C THR A 260 -25.49 6.34 11.14
N ASN A 261 -26.25 5.52 11.84
CA ASN A 261 -27.13 4.56 11.20
C ASN A 261 -28.21 5.26 10.35
N VAL A 262 -28.87 4.53 9.45
CA VAL A 262 -29.93 5.05 8.57
C VAL A 262 -31.10 5.64 9.36
N ASP A 263 -31.38 5.12 10.56
CA ASP A 263 -32.41 5.60 11.49
C ASP A 263 -31.95 6.82 12.31
N GLY A 264 -30.75 7.33 12.08
CA GLY A 264 -30.16 8.47 12.80
C GLY A 264 -29.50 8.13 14.13
N THR A 265 -29.49 6.87 14.57
CA THR A 265 -28.81 6.47 15.79
C THR A 265 -27.29 6.50 15.64
N ALA A 266 -26.57 6.79 16.71
CA ALA A 266 -25.11 6.85 16.70
C ALA A 266 -24.50 5.47 16.47
N LEU A 267 -23.40 5.42 15.69
CA LEU A 267 -22.55 4.24 15.60
C LEU A 267 -21.68 4.11 16.86
N SER A 268 -21.39 2.88 17.26
CA SER A 268 -20.49 2.62 18.37
C SER A 268 -19.05 2.99 17.99
N VAL A 269 -18.42 3.83 18.82
CA VAL A 269 -16.99 4.13 18.67
C VAL A 269 -16.20 2.86 18.93
N ALA A 270 -15.18 2.59 18.10
CA ALA A 270 -14.35 1.41 18.26
C ALA A 270 -13.46 1.51 19.49
N GLU A 271 -13.37 0.44 20.24
CA GLU A 271 -12.52 0.31 21.43
C GLU A 271 -11.64 -0.95 21.35
N GLY A 272 -10.43 -0.86 21.86
CA GLY A 272 -9.52 -2.00 21.97
C GLY A 272 -9.22 -2.66 20.61
N ASN A 273 -8.94 -3.96 20.63
CA ASN A 273 -8.65 -4.74 19.44
C ASN A 273 -9.93 -5.12 18.68
N ASN A 274 -9.86 -5.16 17.35
CA ASN A 274 -10.97 -5.66 16.56
C ASN A 274 -11.23 -7.14 16.87
N THR A 275 -12.48 -7.50 17.14
CA THR A 275 -12.86 -8.90 17.42
C THR A 275 -12.95 -9.78 16.19
N ASN A 276 -12.94 -9.21 14.99
CA ASN A 276 -12.96 -9.95 13.73
C ASN A 276 -11.56 -10.46 13.38
N SER A 277 -11.35 -11.78 13.47
CA SER A 277 -10.05 -12.41 13.16
C SER A 277 -9.59 -12.24 11.71
N LEU A 278 -10.51 -11.96 10.78
CA LEU A 278 -10.22 -11.72 9.37
C LEU A 278 -9.88 -10.24 9.07
N MET A 279 -9.93 -9.38 10.09
CA MET A 279 -9.68 -7.94 9.95
C MET A 279 -8.79 -7.45 11.09
N GLN A 280 -7.57 -7.96 11.09
CA GLN A 280 -6.56 -7.64 12.09
C GLN A 280 -5.47 -6.73 11.52
N PRO A 281 -4.86 -5.87 12.34
CA PRO A 281 -3.62 -5.19 12.00
C PRO A 281 -2.53 -6.19 11.60
N TYR A 282 -1.59 -5.76 10.74
CA TYR A 282 -0.56 -6.69 10.26
C TYR A 282 0.44 -7.08 11.36
N GLY A 283 0.79 -6.16 12.25
CA GLY A 283 1.69 -6.44 13.38
C GLY A 283 3.11 -6.73 12.93
N MET A 284 3.77 -5.78 12.26
CA MET A 284 5.19 -5.89 11.90
C MET A 284 6.09 -5.67 13.13
N PRO A 285 7.24 -6.35 13.20
CA PRO A 285 8.30 -5.98 14.13
C PRO A 285 8.81 -4.56 13.86
N GLU A 286 9.33 -3.92 14.91
CA GLU A 286 9.96 -2.61 14.78
C GLU A 286 11.13 -2.66 13.78
N PRO A 287 11.27 -1.66 12.90
CA PRO A 287 12.37 -1.59 11.95
C PRO A 287 13.70 -1.30 12.64
N ILE A 288 14.79 -1.75 12.04
CA ILE A 288 16.15 -1.36 12.44
C ILE A 288 16.43 0.03 11.88
N VAL A 289 16.55 1.03 12.73
CA VAL A 289 16.72 2.43 12.34
C VAL A 289 18.17 2.86 12.50
N LYS A 290 18.81 3.36 11.43
CA LYS A 290 20.19 3.85 11.46
C LYS A 290 20.31 5.25 12.05
N ASP A 291 19.42 6.15 11.68
CA ASP A 291 19.36 7.54 12.18
C ASP A 291 17.92 8.01 12.35
N ALA A 292 17.42 7.95 13.58
CA ALA A 292 16.06 8.36 13.90
C ALA A 292 15.80 9.87 13.67
N SER A 293 16.84 10.71 13.67
CA SER A 293 16.71 12.15 13.42
C SER A 293 16.28 12.49 12.00
N LYS A 294 16.39 11.53 11.08
CA LYS A 294 15.99 11.66 9.67
C LYS A 294 14.53 11.30 9.40
N ILE A 295 13.82 10.83 10.42
CA ILE A 295 12.43 10.38 10.29
C ILE A 295 11.53 11.44 10.92
N PRO A 296 10.71 12.14 10.12
CA PRO A 296 9.79 13.14 10.64
C PRO A 296 8.65 12.46 11.43
N ALA A 297 8.05 13.21 12.34
CA ALA A 297 6.81 12.76 12.99
C ALA A 297 5.68 12.61 11.97
N THR A 298 4.87 11.56 12.13
CA THR A 298 3.69 11.34 11.29
C THR A 298 2.53 12.20 11.79
N THR A 299 1.99 13.02 10.91
CA THR A 299 0.74 13.75 11.16
C THR A 299 -0.35 13.16 10.28
N LEU A 300 -1.44 12.76 10.89
CA LEU A 300 -2.58 12.18 10.20
C LEU A 300 -3.81 13.07 10.35
N PRO A 301 -4.71 13.09 9.37
CA PRO A 301 -5.99 13.76 9.51
C PRO A 301 -6.83 13.08 10.60
N ASP A 302 -7.67 13.86 11.26
CA ASP A 302 -8.65 13.34 12.20
C ASP A 302 -9.64 12.42 11.48
N THR A 303 -9.91 11.29 12.11
CA THR A 303 -10.85 10.29 11.61
C THR A 303 -11.70 9.71 12.73
N TYR A 304 -12.87 9.22 12.35
CA TYR A 304 -13.76 8.45 13.22
C TYR A 304 -13.50 6.97 12.99
N LEU A 305 -13.53 6.19 14.05
CA LEU A 305 -13.39 4.73 14.01
C LEU A 305 -14.58 4.09 14.72
N TYR A 306 -15.31 3.25 14.00
CA TYR A 306 -16.53 2.61 14.50
C TYR A 306 -16.41 1.09 14.49
N ASP A 307 -17.05 0.42 15.46
CA ASP A 307 -17.27 -1.01 15.45
C ASP A 307 -18.75 -1.32 15.18
N ILE A 308 -19.00 -2.10 14.14
CA ILE A 308 -20.33 -2.42 13.64
C ILE A 308 -20.46 -3.95 13.59
N PRO A 309 -21.16 -4.57 14.54
CA PRO A 309 -21.46 -6.01 14.50
C PRO A 309 -22.27 -6.35 13.24
N THR A 310 -21.83 -7.38 12.51
CA THR A 310 -22.53 -7.84 11.30
C THR A 310 -22.81 -9.34 11.35
N THR A 311 -23.84 -9.75 10.62
CA THR A 311 -24.17 -11.16 10.33
C THR A 311 -23.89 -11.47 8.86
N ALA A 312 -23.75 -12.76 8.53
CA ALA A 312 -23.58 -13.21 7.15
C ALA A 312 -24.86 -13.04 6.33
#